data_daa8228df0b22dc97ae8ec14d2aceba2
#
_entry.id   daa8228df0b22dc97ae8ec14d2aceba2
#
_cell.length_a   1.000
_cell.length_b   1.000
_cell.length_c   1.000
_cell.angle_alpha   90.00
_cell.angle_beta   90.00
_cell.angle_gamma   90.00
#
_symmetry.space_group_name_H-M   'P 1'
#
loop_
_entity.id
_entity.type
_entity.pdbx_description
1 polymer ?
#
loop_
_entity_poly.entity_id
_entity_poly.type
_entity_poly.pdbx_seq_one_letter_code
_entity_poly.pdbx_strand_id
1 'polypeptide(L)'
;MERCSILSTLIGCQEIDEYKALLPASFHFGLTPVEVKEMVYQATAYLGIGRVFPFLKATNEIFTELGIALPVQGQATTTTENRLEKGIEAQVAIFGEHMKDFYQSGDPESKQIHYWLTDNCFGNYYM
;
A
#
# COMPACT_ATOMS: atom_id res chain seq x y z
N MET A 1 -13.43 -0.29 8.35
CA MET A 1 -12.18 0.42 8.75
C MET A 1 -11.51 -0.20 9.99
N GLU A 2 -12.24 -0.50 11.04
CA GLU A 2 -11.68 -1.11 12.27
C GLU A 2 -10.99 -2.46 12.06
N ARG A 3 -11.44 -3.26 11.10
CA ARG A 3 -10.95 -4.62 10.85
C ARG A 3 -9.49 -4.69 10.38
N CYS A 4 -9.04 -3.68 9.62
CA CYS A 4 -7.65 -3.60 9.15
C CYS A 4 -6.70 -3.07 10.23
N SER A 5 -7.22 -2.36 11.24
CA SER A 5 -6.39 -1.63 12.21
C SER A 5 -5.51 -2.56 13.06
N ILE A 6 -6.02 -3.72 13.44
CA ILE A 6 -5.25 -4.67 14.27
C ILE A 6 -4.05 -5.20 13.50
N LEU A 7 -4.25 -5.75 12.29
CA LEU A 7 -3.15 -6.30 11.48
C LEU A 7 -2.16 -5.21 11.08
N SER A 8 -2.63 -4.02 10.72
CA SER A 8 -1.76 -2.88 10.40
C SER A 8 -0.91 -2.45 11.60
N THR A 9 -1.50 -2.45 12.80
CA THR A 9 -0.77 -2.15 14.03
C THR A 9 0.32 -3.18 14.29
N LEU A 10 0.02 -4.47 14.13
CA LEU A 10 1.00 -5.54 14.32
C LEU A 10 2.15 -5.46 13.32
N ILE A 11 1.88 -5.10 12.07
CA ILE A 11 2.92 -4.81 11.09
C ILE A 11 3.77 -3.61 11.55
N GLY A 12 3.13 -2.53 11.98
CA GLY A 12 3.82 -1.33 12.47
C GLY A 12 4.71 -1.58 13.68
N CYS A 13 4.23 -2.37 14.64
CA CYS A 13 4.97 -2.77 15.84
C CYS A 13 5.96 -3.91 15.60
N GLN A 14 5.99 -4.52 14.41
CA GLN A 14 6.85 -5.65 14.07
C GLN A 14 6.54 -6.94 14.86
N GLU A 15 5.30 -7.12 15.26
CA GLU A 15 4.82 -8.28 16.02
C GLU A 15 4.37 -9.42 15.08
N ILE A 16 5.36 -10.11 14.51
CA ILE A 16 5.14 -11.13 13.48
C ILE A 16 4.38 -12.35 14.01
N ASP A 17 4.65 -12.79 15.23
CA ASP A 17 4.02 -13.97 15.81
C ASP A 17 2.54 -13.75 16.07
N GLU A 18 2.18 -12.60 16.62
CA GLU A 18 0.79 -12.22 16.85
C GLU A 18 0.06 -11.96 15.52
N TYR A 19 0.75 -11.37 14.54
CA TYR A 19 0.22 -11.23 13.20
C TYR A 19 -0.17 -12.59 12.58
N LYS A 20 0.71 -13.59 12.67
CA LYS A 20 0.43 -14.95 12.19
C LYS A 20 -0.76 -15.59 12.91
N ALA A 21 -0.88 -15.37 14.21
CA ALA A 21 -1.98 -15.92 15.00
C ALA A 21 -3.34 -15.30 14.64
N LEU A 22 -3.37 -13.97 14.41
CA LEU A 22 -4.61 -13.23 14.16
C LEU A 22 -5.03 -13.19 12.69
N LEU A 23 -4.12 -13.39 11.75
CA LEU A 23 -4.43 -13.34 10.33
C LEU A 23 -5.56 -14.31 9.91
N PRO A 24 -5.55 -15.60 10.28
CA PRO A 24 -6.65 -16.50 9.94
C PRO A 24 -8.00 -16.05 10.53
N ALA A 25 -7.98 -15.54 11.75
CA ALA A 25 -9.18 -15.05 12.42
C ALA A 25 -9.76 -13.81 11.72
N SER A 26 -8.93 -12.98 11.10
CA SER A 26 -9.37 -11.76 10.42
C SER A 26 -10.37 -12.02 9.29
N PHE A 27 -10.29 -13.18 8.64
CA PHE A 27 -11.23 -13.57 7.59
C PHE A 27 -12.64 -13.83 8.14
N HIS A 28 -12.75 -14.35 9.36
CA HIS A 28 -14.05 -14.51 10.04
C HIS A 28 -14.71 -13.15 10.35
N PHE A 29 -13.91 -12.12 10.48
CA PHE A 29 -14.38 -10.73 10.67
C PHE A 29 -14.59 -9.99 9.33
N GLY A 30 -14.48 -10.69 8.20
CA GLY A 30 -14.84 -10.20 6.88
C GLY A 30 -13.73 -9.47 6.12
N LEU A 31 -12.45 -9.61 6.52
CA LEU A 31 -11.33 -9.23 5.66
C LEU A 31 -11.20 -10.24 4.51
N THR A 32 -10.83 -9.72 3.35
CA THR A 32 -10.54 -10.56 2.18
C THR A 32 -9.03 -10.76 2.01
N PRO A 33 -8.59 -11.83 1.33
CA PRO A 33 -7.18 -12.03 1.01
C PRO A 33 -6.55 -10.87 0.25
N VAL A 34 -7.31 -10.22 -0.64
CA VAL A 34 -6.86 -9.04 -1.39
C VAL A 34 -6.59 -7.87 -0.44
N GLU A 35 -7.53 -7.54 0.46
CA GLU A 35 -7.35 -6.46 1.43
C GLU A 35 -6.14 -6.68 2.34
N VAL A 36 -5.92 -7.92 2.78
CA VAL A 36 -4.73 -8.25 3.59
C VAL A 36 -3.44 -8.03 2.79
N LYS A 37 -3.40 -8.47 1.52
CA LYS A 37 -2.21 -8.27 0.67
C LYS A 37 -1.94 -6.80 0.41
N GLU A 38 -2.98 -6.03 0.08
CA GLU A 38 -2.86 -4.59 -0.15
C GLU A 38 -2.36 -3.85 1.09
N MET A 39 -2.83 -4.24 2.28
CA MET A 39 -2.33 -3.71 3.55
C MET A 39 -0.82 -3.95 3.72
N VAL A 40 -0.34 -5.16 3.43
CA VAL A 40 1.08 -5.51 3.51
C VAL A 40 1.89 -4.72 2.47
N TYR A 41 1.39 -4.61 1.24
CA TYR A 41 2.05 -3.83 0.19
C TYR A 41 2.14 -2.34 0.56
N GLN A 42 1.04 -1.75 1.02
CA GLN A 42 0.99 -0.35 1.45
C GLN A 42 1.95 -0.05 2.60
N ALA A 43 2.12 -0.96 3.53
CA ALA A 43 3.05 -0.80 4.65
C ALA A 43 4.50 -0.57 4.19
N THR A 44 4.89 -0.99 2.99
CA THR A 44 6.24 -0.86 2.47
C THR A 44 6.67 0.61 2.32
N ALA A 45 5.75 1.50 1.92
CA ALA A 45 6.04 2.93 1.79
C ALA A 45 6.37 3.61 3.13
N TYR A 46 5.83 3.08 4.22
CA TYR A 46 5.96 3.66 5.57
C TYR A 46 7.09 3.03 6.39
N LEU A 47 7.29 1.73 6.25
CA LEU A 47 8.20 0.96 7.10
C LEU A 47 9.48 0.52 6.38
N GLY A 48 9.47 0.52 5.05
CA GLY A 48 10.53 -0.02 4.22
C GLY A 48 10.44 -1.53 4.02
N ILE A 49 10.97 -2.01 2.89
CA ILE A 49 10.86 -3.40 2.45
C ILE A 49 11.44 -4.40 3.47
N GLY A 50 12.54 -4.06 4.12
CA GLY A 50 13.20 -4.94 5.09
C GLY A 50 12.33 -5.30 6.28
N ARG A 51 11.48 -4.38 6.74
CA ARG A 51 10.54 -4.59 7.84
C ARG A 51 9.24 -5.26 7.40
N VAL A 52 8.84 -5.08 6.17
CA VAL A 52 7.56 -5.60 5.64
C VAL A 52 7.72 -7.00 5.03
N PHE A 53 8.87 -7.32 4.48
CA PHE A 53 9.10 -8.60 3.80
C PHE A 53 8.79 -9.85 4.66
N PRO A 54 9.12 -9.90 5.97
CA PRO A 54 8.71 -11.02 6.83
C PRO A 54 7.20 -11.19 6.93
N PHE A 55 6.43 -10.11 6.94
CA PHE A 55 4.96 -10.16 6.95
C PHE A 55 4.39 -10.63 5.61
N LEU A 56 4.97 -10.22 4.49
CA LEU A 56 4.60 -10.73 3.18
C LEU A 56 4.81 -12.25 3.09
N LYS A 57 5.96 -12.73 3.57
CA LYS A 57 6.27 -14.16 3.61
C LYS A 57 5.27 -14.91 4.49
N ALA A 58 5.03 -14.44 5.72
CA ALA A 58 4.07 -15.03 6.64
C ALA A 58 2.65 -15.06 6.05
N THR A 59 2.23 -13.99 5.39
CA THR A 59 0.92 -13.92 4.71
C THR A 59 0.80 -14.99 3.64
N ASN A 60 1.80 -15.17 2.79
CA ASN A 60 1.80 -16.18 1.74
C ASN A 60 1.79 -17.60 2.29
N GLU A 61 2.53 -17.87 3.36
CA GLU A 61 2.55 -19.16 4.05
C GLU A 61 1.14 -19.50 4.58
N ILE A 62 0.52 -18.58 5.32
CA ILE A 62 -0.83 -18.76 5.88
C ILE A 62 -1.88 -18.90 4.78
N PHE A 63 -1.80 -18.11 3.70
CA PHE A 63 -2.71 -18.24 2.56
C PHE A 63 -2.63 -19.63 1.95
N THR A 64 -1.42 -20.16 1.79
CA THR A 64 -1.19 -21.50 1.27
C THR A 64 -1.80 -22.58 2.21
N GLU A 65 -1.59 -22.45 3.51
CA GLU A 65 -2.15 -23.36 4.52
C GLU A 65 -3.69 -23.34 4.53
N LEU A 66 -4.28 -22.18 4.28
CA LEU A 66 -5.74 -22.00 4.21
C LEU A 66 -6.34 -22.38 2.84
N GLY A 67 -5.52 -22.81 1.88
CA GLY A 67 -5.96 -23.14 0.53
C GLY A 67 -6.34 -21.92 -0.33
N ILE A 68 -5.88 -20.73 0.04
CA ILE A 68 -6.09 -19.52 -0.75
C ILE A 68 -5.09 -19.50 -1.90
N ALA A 69 -5.60 -19.40 -3.12
CA ALA A 69 -4.78 -19.39 -4.32
C ALA A 69 -3.88 -18.15 -4.41
N LEU A 70 -2.62 -18.35 -4.79
CA LEU A 70 -1.65 -17.29 -5.05
C LEU A 70 -1.23 -17.32 -6.53
N PRO A 71 -0.96 -16.15 -7.12
CA PRO A 71 -1.09 -14.81 -6.54
C PRO A 71 -2.55 -14.40 -6.39
N VAL A 72 -2.85 -13.55 -5.41
CA VAL A 72 -4.16 -12.87 -5.36
C VAL A 72 -4.25 -11.83 -6.46
N GLN A 73 -5.47 -11.48 -6.87
CA GLN A 73 -5.69 -10.49 -7.92
C GLN A 73 -5.06 -9.14 -7.55
N GLY A 74 -4.25 -8.60 -8.47
CA GLY A 74 -3.67 -7.25 -8.33
C GLY A 74 -4.74 -6.16 -8.43
N GLN A 75 -4.55 -5.07 -7.72
CA GLN A 75 -5.49 -3.96 -7.62
C GLN A 75 -4.99 -2.68 -8.31
N ALA A 76 -3.79 -2.69 -8.88
CA ALA A 76 -3.25 -1.53 -9.59
C ALA A 76 -4.19 -1.05 -10.70
N THR A 77 -4.50 0.24 -10.68
CA THR A 77 -5.39 0.90 -11.66
C THR A 77 -4.63 1.78 -12.65
N THR A 78 -3.32 1.94 -12.45
CA THR A 78 -2.46 2.76 -13.29
C THR A 78 -1.33 1.95 -13.90
N THR A 79 -0.72 2.51 -14.95
CA THR A 79 0.45 1.97 -15.64
C THR A 79 1.61 2.95 -15.57
N THR A 80 2.81 2.52 -15.95
CA THR A 80 3.99 3.39 -16.02
C THR A 80 3.77 4.61 -16.92
N GLU A 81 2.94 4.46 -17.95
CA GLU A 81 2.69 5.50 -18.96
C GLU A 81 1.70 6.56 -18.48
N ASN A 82 0.73 6.19 -17.62
CA ASN A 82 -0.35 7.10 -17.21
C ASN A 82 -0.29 7.55 -15.75
N ARG A 83 0.61 7.01 -14.93
CA ARG A 83 0.63 7.25 -13.49
C ARG A 83 0.89 8.73 -13.12
N LEU A 84 1.69 9.46 -13.89
CA LEU A 84 1.91 10.89 -13.62
C LEU A 84 0.62 11.68 -13.81
N GLU A 85 -0.09 11.47 -14.90
CA GLU A 85 -1.39 12.12 -15.17
C GLU A 85 -2.40 11.78 -14.08
N LYS A 86 -2.51 10.49 -13.72
CA LYS A 86 -3.41 10.03 -12.65
C LYS A 86 -3.03 10.56 -11.28
N GLY A 87 -1.75 10.70 -11.00
CA GLY A 87 -1.26 11.33 -9.77
C GLY A 87 -1.63 12.80 -9.67
N ILE A 88 -1.53 13.55 -10.78
CA ILE A 88 -1.98 14.95 -10.85
C ILE A 88 -3.49 15.02 -10.59
N GLU A 89 -4.29 14.19 -11.29
CA GLU A 89 -5.73 14.15 -11.10
C GLU A 89 -6.10 13.86 -9.63
N ALA A 90 -5.45 12.88 -9.01
CA ALA A 90 -5.70 12.51 -7.61
C ALA A 90 -5.32 13.65 -6.65
N GLN A 91 -4.16 14.28 -6.82
CA GLN A 91 -3.74 15.40 -5.98
C GLN A 91 -4.68 16.60 -6.12
N VAL A 92 -5.10 16.92 -7.33
CA VAL A 92 -6.07 17.99 -7.57
C VAL A 92 -7.43 17.68 -6.92
N ALA A 93 -7.91 16.46 -7.06
CA ALA A 93 -9.17 16.03 -6.47
C ALA A 93 -9.17 16.10 -4.93
N ILE A 94 -8.03 15.78 -4.30
CA ILE A 94 -7.90 15.72 -2.83
C ILE A 94 -7.59 17.10 -2.24
N PHE A 95 -6.67 17.83 -2.84
CA PHE A 95 -6.10 19.05 -2.26
C PHE A 95 -6.50 20.33 -2.99
N GLY A 96 -6.97 20.26 -4.23
CA GLY A 96 -7.42 21.40 -5.02
C GLY A 96 -6.52 21.74 -6.21
N GLU A 97 -7.00 22.66 -7.06
CA GLU A 97 -6.38 23.04 -8.33
C GLU A 97 -4.93 23.52 -8.24
N HIS A 98 -4.51 24.07 -7.10
CA HIS A 98 -3.14 24.53 -6.90
C HIS A 98 -2.10 23.38 -6.97
N MET A 99 -2.55 22.13 -6.89
CA MET A 99 -1.67 20.94 -7.00
C MET A 99 -1.36 20.55 -8.46
N LYS A 100 -2.01 21.17 -9.44
CA LYS A 100 -1.86 20.80 -10.85
C LYS A 100 -0.41 20.80 -11.35
N ASP A 101 0.37 21.78 -10.92
CA ASP A 101 1.77 21.93 -11.31
C ASP A 101 2.76 21.56 -10.20
N PHE A 102 2.27 20.94 -9.12
CA PHE A 102 3.08 20.61 -7.96
C PHE A 102 4.28 19.71 -8.32
N TYR A 103 4.09 18.73 -9.20
CA TYR A 103 5.13 17.78 -9.61
C TYR A 103 6.37 18.42 -10.23
N GLN A 104 6.26 19.61 -10.77
CA GLN A 104 7.37 20.37 -11.36
C GLN A 104 7.76 21.59 -10.53
N SER A 105 7.11 21.82 -9.41
CA SER A 105 7.36 22.94 -8.50
C SER A 105 8.50 22.63 -7.51
N GLY A 106 8.87 23.62 -6.73
CA GLY A 106 9.92 23.54 -5.73
C GLY A 106 11.28 24.05 -6.25
N ASP A 107 12.20 24.19 -5.30
CA ASP A 107 13.59 24.52 -5.62
C ASP A 107 14.33 23.30 -6.21
N PRO A 108 15.55 23.49 -6.75
CA PRO A 108 16.31 22.41 -7.37
C PRO A 108 16.55 21.20 -6.46
N GLU A 109 16.56 21.40 -5.14
CA GLU A 109 16.83 20.32 -4.17
C GLU A 109 15.58 19.52 -3.83
N SER A 110 14.40 20.13 -3.87
CA SER A 110 13.12 19.51 -3.53
C SER A 110 12.30 19.02 -4.73
N LYS A 111 12.55 19.56 -5.91
CA LYS A 111 11.77 19.28 -7.13
C LYS A 111 11.61 17.78 -7.44
N GLN A 112 12.66 17.01 -7.25
CA GLN A 112 12.62 15.56 -7.49
C GLN A 112 11.64 14.85 -6.55
N ILE A 113 11.55 15.29 -5.30
CA ILE A 113 10.60 14.72 -4.32
C ILE A 113 9.16 15.09 -4.70
N HIS A 114 8.91 16.32 -5.16
CA HIS A 114 7.60 16.73 -5.65
C HIS A 114 7.13 15.88 -6.84
N TYR A 115 8.06 15.62 -7.78
CA TYR A 115 7.78 14.72 -8.90
C TYR A 115 7.43 13.30 -8.41
N TRP A 116 8.22 12.72 -7.53
CA TRP A 116 7.97 11.37 -6.99
C TRP A 116 6.68 11.27 -6.18
N LEU A 117 6.34 12.31 -5.42
CA LEU A 117 5.07 12.34 -4.72
C LEU A 117 3.90 12.25 -5.69
N THR A 118 3.96 12.97 -6.80
CA THR A 118 2.89 12.91 -7.80
C THR A 118 2.91 11.59 -8.58
N ASP A 119 4.04 11.21 -9.16
CA ASP A 119 4.17 10.05 -10.04
C ASP A 119 4.07 8.72 -9.28
N ASN A 120 4.88 8.54 -8.22
CA ASN A 120 4.94 7.27 -7.49
C ASN A 120 3.90 7.17 -6.37
N CYS A 121 3.73 8.22 -5.58
CA CYS A 121 2.85 8.14 -4.42
C CYS A 121 1.39 8.18 -4.84
N PHE A 122 0.96 9.30 -5.45
CA PHE A 122 -0.43 9.47 -5.85
C PHE A 122 -0.78 8.80 -7.18
N GLY A 123 0.18 8.59 -8.07
CA GLY A 123 -0.07 7.98 -9.38
C GLY A 123 0.11 6.47 -9.42
N ASN A 124 0.72 5.85 -8.39
CA ASN A 124 0.97 4.43 -8.37
C ASN A 124 0.59 3.78 -7.04
N TYR A 125 1.11 4.30 -5.93
CA TYR A 125 0.99 3.66 -4.61
C TYR A 125 -0.44 3.65 -4.07
N TYR A 126 -1.23 4.69 -4.35
CA TYR A 126 -2.60 4.85 -3.89
C TYR A 126 -3.66 4.51 -4.96
N MET A 127 -3.21 4.02 -6.12
CA MET A 127 -4.07 3.64 -7.24
C MET A 127 -4.09 2.10 -7.35
#